data_acbbd25e1f8cc529a0c0c44bb8d99fc4
#
_entry.id   acbbd25e1f8cc529a0c0c44bb8d99fc4
#
_cell.length_a   1.000
_cell.length_b   1.000
_cell.length_c   1.000
_cell.angle_alpha   90.00
_cell.angle_beta   90.00
_cell.angle_gamma   90.00
#
_symmetry.space_group_name_H-M   'P 1'
#
loop_
_entity.id
_entity.type
_entity.pdbx_description
1 polymer ?
#
loop_
_entity_poly.entity_id
_entity_poly.type
_entity_poly.pdbx_seq_one_letter_code
_entity_poly.pdbx_strand_id
1 'polypeptide(L)'
;MSEVQNPRVHAQILPGLAAAIGPTTKILAIGSVTAKGTPEAIAPVLPFEVRATVRNHLAGKIEQWFFQTEGYGVVFIMNAASTAEAHEILEKLPLGVAGMMEFELIALGPLAPLALLIGEPPRS
;
A
#
# COMPACT_ATOMS: atom_id res chain seq x y z
N MET A 1 -9.25 15.32 -6.65
CA MET A 1 -8.19 14.81 -5.78
C MET A 1 -7.55 15.96 -5.02
N SER A 2 -7.31 15.77 -3.77
CA SER A 2 -6.78 16.83 -2.94
C SER A 2 -5.26 16.88 -2.95
N GLU A 3 -4.66 18.05 -3.18
CA GLU A 3 -3.22 18.25 -3.07
C GLU A 3 -2.71 18.07 -1.63
N VAL A 4 -3.61 18.17 -0.64
CA VAL A 4 -3.27 17.99 0.76
C VAL A 4 -2.66 16.62 1.02
N GLN A 5 -3.00 15.62 0.22
CA GLN A 5 -2.47 14.27 0.35
C GLN A 5 -1.11 14.07 -0.32
N ASN A 6 -0.61 15.09 -1.02
CA ASN A 6 0.68 15.00 -1.69
C ASN A 6 1.81 15.24 -0.67
N PRO A 7 2.71 14.25 -0.45
CA PRO A 7 3.82 14.40 0.50
C PRO A 7 4.73 15.59 0.20
N ARG A 8 4.87 15.96 -1.07
CA ARG A 8 5.69 17.12 -1.48
C ARG A 8 5.13 18.43 -0.97
N VAL A 9 3.80 18.56 -0.92
CA VAL A 9 3.15 19.75 -0.40
C VAL A 9 3.45 19.88 1.09
N HIS A 10 3.35 18.79 1.84
CA HIS A 10 3.66 18.79 3.27
C HIS A 10 5.13 19.14 3.52
N ALA A 11 6.04 18.62 2.71
CA ALA A 11 7.47 18.90 2.83
C ALA A 11 7.77 20.38 2.56
N GLN A 12 7.06 21.01 1.62
CA GLN A 12 7.22 22.43 1.33
C GLN A 12 6.69 23.33 2.45
N ILE A 13 5.59 22.92 3.07
CA ILE A 13 4.98 23.68 4.16
C ILE A 13 5.79 23.53 5.45
N LEU A 14 6.34 22.34 5.69
CA LEU A 14 7.08 22.01 6.90
C LEU A 14 8.44 21.38 6.53
N PRO A 15 9.44 22.22 6.13
CA PRO A 15 10.74 21.66 5.68
C PRO A 15 11.43 20.78 6.72
N GLY A 16 11.33 21.11 8.01
CA GLY A 16 11.91 20.29 9.07
C GLY A 16 11.27 18.90 9.16
N LEU A 17 10.02 18.80 8.78
CA LEU A 17 9.30 17.54 8.76
C LEU A 17 9.89 16.59 7.72
N ALA A 18 10.15 17.10 6.49
CA ALA A 18 10.72 16.30 5.43
C ALA A 18 12.07 15.71 5.82
N ALA A 19 12.92 16.51 6.47
CA ALA A 19 14.24 16.06 6.90
C ALA A 19 14.19 15.00 8.00
N ALA A 20 13.10 14.94 8.75
CA ALA A 20 12.94 14.02 9.87
C ALA A 20 12.18 12.74 9.52
N ILE A 21 11.61 12.65 8.32
CA ILE A 21 10.91 11.45 7.88
C ILE A 21 11.93 10.37 7.56
N GLY A 22 11.81 9.23 8.25
CA GLY A 22 12.65 8.07 7.99
C GLY A 22 12.28 7.33 6.71
N PRO A 23 13.03 6.28 6.36
CA PRO A 23 12.74 5.49 5.18
C PRO A 23 11.40 4.75 5.32
N THR A 24 10.74 4.57 4.19
CA THR A 24 9.51 3.77 4.13
C THR A 24 9.84 2.30 4.31
N THR A 25 9.06 1.63 5.14
CA THR A 25 9.12 0.18 5.32
C THR A 25 7.75 -0.47 5.14
N LYS A 26 6.71 0.34 5.01
CA LYS A 26 5.33 -0.12 4.86
C LYS A 26 4.70 0.54 3.65
N ILE A 27 3.89 -0.24 2.95
CA ILE A 27 3.08 0.26 1.84
C ILE A 27 1.62 -0.09 2.11
N LEU A 28 0.76 0.90 2.01
CA LEU A 28 -0.68 0.67 1.97
C LEU A 28 -1.08 0.43 0.53
N ALA A 29 -1.65 -0.72 0.23
CA ALA A 29 -2.11 -1.06 -1.10
C ALA A 29 -3.64 -1.17 -1.09
N ILE A 30 -4.29 -0.35 -1.91
CA ILE A 30 -5.74 -0.35 -2.04
C ILE A 30 -6.06 -0.97 -3.40
N GLY A 31 -6.60 -2.19 -3.38
CA GLY A 31 -6.93 -2.93 -4.59
C GLY A 31 -8.38 -2.74 -4.99
N SER A 32 -8.60 -2.45 -6.26
CA SER A 32 -9.93 -2.28 -6.83
C SER A 32 -10.10 -3.23 -8.02
N VAL A 33 -11.29 -3.78 -8.15
CA VAL A 33 -11.63 -4.66 -9.27
C VAL A 33 -11.80 -3.81 -10.53
N THR A 34 -11.17 -4.23 -11.62
CA THR A 34 -11.28 -3.55 -12.91
C THR A 34 -12.53 -4.00 -13.66
N ALA A 35 -12.78 -3.38 -14.82
CA ALA A 35 -13.91 -3.78 -15.66
C ALA A 35 -13.78 -5.24 -16.17
N LYS A 36 -12.57 -5.78 -16.21
CA LYS A 36 -12.32 -7.20 -16.58
C LYS A 36 -12.66 -8.16 -15.45
N GLY A 37 -12.78 -7.67 -14.22
CA GLY A 37 -13.03 -8.46 -13.03
C GLY A 37 -14.51 -8.69 -12.76
N THR A 38 -15.22 -9.28 -13.69
CA THR A 38 -16.60 -9.71 -13.45
C THR A 38 -16.61 -10.87 -12.45
N PRO A 39 -17.72 -11.09 -11.72
CA PRO A 39 -17.82 -12.24 -10.80
C PRO A 39 -17.51 -13.56 -11.48
N GLU A 40 -17.96 -13.75 -12.73
CA GLU A 40 -17.73 -14.96 -13.49
C GLU A 40 -16.26 -15.13 -13.88
N ALA A 41 -15.56 -14.04 -14.17
CA ALA A 41 -14.15 -14.07 -14.51
C ALA A 41 -13.26 -14.28 -13.29
N ILE A 42 -13.63 -13.72 -12.15
CA ILE A 42 -12.86 -13.82 -10.91
C ILE A 42 -12.99 -15.20 -10.27
N ALA A 43 -14.18 -15.78 -10.28
CA ALA A 43 -14.46 -17.02 -9.57
C ALA A 43 -13.43 -18.14 -9.80
N PRO A 44 -13.03 -18.48 -11.05
CA PRO A 44 -12.05 -19.54 -11.27
C PRO A 44 -10.62 -19.15 -10.85
N VAL A 45 -10.32 -17.86 -10.75
CA VAL A 45 -8.98 -17.37 -10.38
C VAL A 45 -8.82 -17.25 -8.87
N LEU A 46 -9.93 -17.04 -8.16
CA LEU A 46 -9.91 -16.72 -6.74
C LEU A 46 -9.17 -17.73 -5.85
N PRO A 47 -9.32 -19.06 -6.02
CA PRO A 47 -8.55 -20.00 -5.20
C PRO A 47 -7.04 -19.83 -5.34
N PHE A 48 -6.56 -19.52 -6.52
CA PHE A 48 -5.15 -19.28 -6.80
C PHE A 48 -4.69 -17.95 -6.19
N GLU A 49 -5.54 -16.94 -6.27
CA GLU A 49 -5.29 -15.63 -5.67
C GLU A 49 -5.14 -15.75 -4.16
N VAL A 50 -6.04 -16.46 -3.50
CA VAL A 50 -5.99 -16.67 -2.05
C VAL A 50 -4.70 -17.37 -1.64
N ARG A 51 -4.32 -18.41 -2.36
CA ARG A 51 -3.06 -19.14 -2.06
C ARG A 51 -1.85 -18.24 -2.23
N ALA A 52 -1.81 -17.45 -3.29
CA ALA A 52 -0.69 -16.54 -3.54
C ALA A 52 -0.61 -15.45 -2.47
N THR A 53 -1.75 -14.93 -2.05
CA THR A 53 -1.81 -13.95 -0.97
C THR A 53 -1.28 -14.53 0.35
N VAL A 54 -1.71 -15.74 0.69
CA VAL A 54 -1.22 -16.43 1.90
C VAL A 54 0.28 -16.69 1.83
N ARG A 55 0.80 -17.09 0.66
CA ARG A 55 2.25 -17.29 0.49
C ARG A 55 3.02 -16.00 0.74
N ASN A 56 2.52 -14.89 0.21
CA ASN A 56 3.15 -13.59 0.44
C ASN A 56 3.07 -13.16 1.90
N HIS A 57 1.99 -13.51 2.58
CA HIS A 57 1.87 -13.27 4.01
C HIS A 57 2.91 -14.08 4.79
N LEU A 58 3.03 -15.37 4.49
CA LEU A 58 4.00 -16.23 5.16
C LEU A 58 5.44 -15.82 4.85
N ALA A 59 5.68 -15.23 3.68
CA ALA A 59 6.98 -14.70 3.31
C ALA A 59 7.27 -13.33 3.94
N GLY A 60 6.33 -12.76 4.69
CA GLY A 60 6.49 -11.48 5.34
C GLY A 60 6.26 -10.28 4.44
N LYS A 61 5.84 -10.47 3.21
CA LYS A 61 5.62 -9.38 2.25
C LYS A 61 4.28 -8.70 2.44
N ILE A 62 3.24 -9.46 2.81
CA ILE A 62 1.92 -8.94 3.17
C ILE A 62 1.75 -9.16 4.67
N GLU A 63 1.71 -8.07 5.42
CA GLU A 63 1.59 -8.14 6.87
C GLU A 63 0.14 -8.35 7.31
N GLN A 64 -0.77 -7.57 6.70
CA GLN A 64 -2.20 -7.62 7.00
C GLN A 64 -2.99 -7.44 5.72
N TRP A 65 -4.18 -7.98 5.68
CA TRP A 65 -5.09 -7.80 4.55
C TRP A 65 -6.53 -7.74 5.03
N PHE A 66 -7.33 -6.96 4.30
CA PHE A 66 -8.73 -6.71 4.65
C PHE A 66 -9.57 -6.65 3.39
N PHE A 67 -10.84 -6.99 3.50
CA PHE A 67 -11.83 -6.63 2.48
C PHE A 67 -12.41 -5.26 2.80
N GLN A 68 -12.74 -4.51 1.77
CA GLN A 68 -13.48 -3.27 1.94
C GLN A 68 -14.96 -3.62 2.21
N THR A 69 -15.51 -3.10 3.31
CA THR A 69 -16.89 -3.40 3.69
C THR A 69 -17.92 -2.66 2.85
N GLU A 70 -17.52 -1.54 2.26
CA GLU A 70 -18.38 -0.70 1.43
C GLU A 70 -17.76 -0.55 0.04
N GLY A 71 -17.79 -1.63 -0.73
CA GLY A 71 -17.20 -1.64 -2.07
C GLY A 71 -16.62 -2.99 -2.41
N TYR A 72 -15.95 -3.04 -3.56
CA TYR A 72 -15.35 -4.27 -4.06
C TYR A 72 -13.85 -4.10 -4.11
N GLY A 73 -13.16 -4.73 -3.22
CA GLY A 73 -11.72 -4.67 -3.24
C GLY A 73 -11.09 -5.11 -1.94
N VAL A 74 -9.78 -4.97 -1.89
CA VAL A 74 -8.97 -5.37 -0.76
C VAL A 74 -8.05 -4.24 -0.34
N VAL A 75 -7.59 -4.31 0.90
CA VAL A 75 -6.55 -3.41 1.41
C VAL A 75 -5.47 -4.27 2.01
N PHE A 76 -4.24 -4.06 1.60
CA PHE A 76 -3.07 -4.74 2.15
C PHE A 76 -2.16 -3.75 2.85
N ILE A 77 -1.59 -4.18 3.97
CA ILE A 77 -0.42 -3.54 4.56
C ILE A 77 0.77 -4.41 4.18
N MET A 78 1.69 -3.87 3.42
CA MET A 78 2.82 -4.61 2.88
C MET A 78 4.14 -4.14 3.49
N ASN A 79 5.07 -5.07 3.60
CA ASN A 79 6.45 -4.75 3.98
C ASN A 79 7.26 -4.61 2.69
N ALA A 80 7.58 -3.38 2.33
CA ALA A 80 8.34 -3.08 1.14
C ALA A 80 9.05 -1.73 1.30
N ALA A 81 10.20 -1.61 0.70
CA ALA A 81 11.00 -0.39 0.79
C ALA A 81 10.53 0.70 -0.18
N SER A 82 9.71 0.35 -1.16
CA SER A 82 9.22 1.30 -2.16
C SER A 82 7.89 0.84 -2.74
N THR A 83 7.18 1.79 -3.33
CA THR A 83 5.95 1.48 -4.06
C THR A 83 6.25 0.62 -5.30
N ALA A 84 7.40 0.80 -5.93
CA ALA A 84 7.80 -0.02 -7.08
C ALA A 84 7.96 -1.49 -6.69
N GLU A 85 8.60 -1.77 -5.56
CA GLU A 85 8.76 -3.13 -5.06
C GLU A 85 7.40 -3.76 -4.74
N ALA A 86 6.53 -3.01 -4.07
CA ALA A 86 5.18 -3.49 -3.75
C ALA A 86 4.38 -3.76 -5.01
N HIS A 87 4.49 -2.89 -6.01
CA HIS A 87 3.80 -3.06 -7.29
C HIS A 87 4.23 -4.36 -7.99
N GLU A 88 5.52 -4.66 -8.00
CA GLU A 88 6.01 -5.92 -8.57
C GLU A 88 5.40 -7.13 -7.90
N ILE A 89 5.32 -7.12 -6.57
CA ILE A 89 4.74 -8.23 -5.81
C ILE A 89 3.26 -8.42 -6.20
N LEU A 90 2.51 -7.32 -6.24
CA LEU A 90 1.07 -7.35 -6.49
C LEU A 90 0.75 -7.71 -7.94
N GLU A 91 1.58 -7.31 -8.90
CA GLU A 91 1.38 -7.63 -10.31
C GLU A 91 1.56 -9.12 -10.61
N LYS A 92 2.26 -9.83 -9.73
CA LYS A 92 2.44 -11.28 -9.86
C LYS A 92 1.30 -12.09 -9.26
N LEU A 93 0.38 -11.45 -8.55
CA LEU A 93 -0.80 -12.12 -8.04
C LEU A 93 -1.72 -12.48 -9.22
N PRO A 94 -2.42 -13.63 -9.16
CA PRO A 94 -3.25 -14.09 -10.28
C PRO A 94 -4.25 -13.06 -10.81
N LEU A 95 -4.92 -12.32 -9.94
CA LEU A 95 -5.85 -11.28 -10.39
C LEU A 95 -5.11 -10.10 -11.04
N GLY A 96 -3.92 -9.78 -10.57
CA GLY A 96 -3.08 -8.76 -11.17
C GLY A 96 -2.61 -9.17 -12.56
N VAL A 97 -2.13 -10.40 -12.71
CA VAL A 97 -1.70 -10.96 -13.99
C VAL A 97 -2.85 -10.95 -15.00
N ALA A 98 -4.05 -11.28 -14.54
CA ALA A 98 -5.24 -11.29 -15.40
C ALA A 98 -5.79 -9.89 -15.71
N GLY A 99 -5.25 -8.85 -15.09
CA GLY A 99 -5.75 -7.49 -15.28
C GLY A 99 -7.10 -7.24 -14.65
N MET A 100 -7.50 -8.08 -13.70
CA MET A 100 -8.80 -7.98 -13.04
C MET A 100 -8.77 -7.11 -11.78
N MET A 101 -7.60 -6.74 -11.32
CA MET A 101 -7.41 -5.90 -10.14
C MET A 101 -6.26 -4.93 -10.37
N GLU A 102 -6.43 -3.71 -9.90
CA GLU A 102 -5.38 -2.70 -9.90
C GLU A 102 -5.25 -2.11 -8.50
N PHE A 103 -4.07 -1.58 -8.20
CA PHE A 103 -3.76 -1.12 -6.86
C PHE A 103 -3.31 0.33 -6.86
N GLU A 104 -3.84 1.10 -5.90
CA GLU A 104 -3.27 2.37 -5.51
C GLU A 104 -2.30 2.10 -4.36
N LEU A 105 -1.08 2.60 -4.46
CA LEU A 105 -0.02 2.35 -3.49
C LEU A 105 0.37 3.64 -2.78
N ILE A 106 0.41 3.58 -1.47
CA ILE A 106 0.77 4.71 -0.62
C ILE A 106 1.91 4.28 0.28
N ALA A 107 3.07 4.93 0.12
CA ALA A 107 4.20 4.67 0.99
C ALA A 107 3.94 5.27 2.37
N LEU A 108 4.15 4.48 3.41
CA LEU A 108 3.92 4.87 4.78
C LEU A 108 5.24 4.99 5.51
N GLY A 109 5.43 6.08 6.22
CA GLY A 109 6.54 6.26 7.13
C GLY A 109 6.05 6.33 8.56
N PRO A 110 6.95 6.43 9.53
CA PRO A 110 6.55 6.69 10.90
C PRO A 110 5.81 8.03 10.97
N LEU A 111 4.89 8.16 11.92
CA LEU A 111 4.24 9.43 12.17
C LEU A 111 5.32 10.42 12.60
N ALA A 112 5.78 11.15 11.65
CA ALA A 112 6.92 12.01 11.85
C ALA A 112 6.49 13.38 12.29
N PRO A 113 7.38 14.00 12.83
CA PRO A 113 8.34 13.50 13.80
C PRO A 113 7.76 13.71 15.16
N LEU A 114 7.55 12.66 15.88
CA LEU A 114 6.94 12.74 17.20
C LEU A 114 7.68 13.74 18.10
N ALA A 115 9.01 13.82 17.95
CA ALA A 115 9.82 14.77 18.69
C ALA A 115 9.41 16.22 18.42
N LEU A 116 9.03 16.58 17.20
CA LEU A 116 8.54 17.92 16.88
C LEU A 116 7.20 18.21 17.52
N LEU A 117 6.38 17.18 17.73
CA LEU A 117 5.08 17.35 18.35
C LEU A 117 5.18 17.72 19.83
N ILE A 118 6.28 17.35 20.47
CA ILE A 118 6.55 17.72 21.89
C ILE A 118 7.58 18.83 22.01
N GLY A 119 7.94 19.49 20.91
CA GLY A 119 8.83 20.64 20.91
C GLY A 119 10.33 20.34 20.97
N GLU A 120 10.72 19.08 20.78
CA GLU A 120 12.13 18.71 20.73
C GLU A 120 12.62 18.66 19.28
N PRO A 121 13.90 19.05 19.02
CA PRO A 121 14.43 18.93 17.66
C PRO A 121 14.60 17.46 17.27
N PRO A 122 14.44 17.14 15.98
CA PRO A 122 14.66 15.77 15.50
C PRO A 122 16.10 15.35 15.73
N ARG A 123 16.30 14.08 16.03
CA ARG A 123 17.65 13.52 16.15
C ARG A 123 18.19 13.20 14.77
N SER A 124 19.44 13.49 14.56
CA SER A 124 20.14 13.16 13.32
C SER A 124 20.48 11.68 13.23
#